data_17465b06d4cbb13e6ca03777b8ac47e3
#
_entry.id   17465b06d4cbb13e6ca03777b8ac47e3
#
_cell.length_a   1.000
_cell.length_b   1.000
_cell.length_c   1.000
_cell.angle_alpha   90.00
_cell.angle_beta   90.00
_cell.angle_gamma   90.00
#
_symmetry.space_group_name_H-M   'P 1'
#
loop_
_entity.id
_entity.type
_entity.pdbx_description
1 polymer ?
#
loop_
_entity_poly.entity_id
_entity_poly.type
_entity_poly.pdbx_seq_one_letter_code
_entity_poly.pdbx_strand_id
1 'polypeptide(L)'
;PPRAQPMTSPAVTRIEVAVRPELSDARGAGVSATIRSFLGIDVGRVRTRDVYRITGELSAGEAEKVRAEFTCPVLQVSALGKLEGEHFDFAIAVGFKPGVTDPVGRSAKVAVEDTLGRKLPDRAAVYTSTLYLVDGVERDQANRIALELLANPVIQTTRIESFDEWRAAPPDLSAPVVASHDTPAVATVDLTGTDAELEALSKRKLLALSSVEMRTIRDHFRSQTSSEARRSAGLGEQPTDVELECLAQTWSEHCKHKIFNATVRYQEGEREPEVIGSVFKAYVRGTTEAVERAVIEREGRSWLVSVFHDNAGVVEHDEQHHLVYKVETHNSPSALDPYGGAMTGIVGVNRDPFGTGIGAELSSNVWGYCFASPLYSGDLPKGLLHPRRIRDGVHQGVIDGGNQSGVPYGRGWELFDSRFLGKPLVFCGTVGVLPVTVAGRPGHEKGAEPGDAIVMVGGRIGADGIHGATFSSAALDESAPIQAVQIGDPITQKRMFDFLIEARDAGLYRSITDNGAGGLSSSVGEMAEKPGGAVLDLEKAPLKYAGLAPWEILLSEAQERMTLAVTPEQIGPLLELAARREVEATVIGQFTSDGYLRVRYGGRTVGLIDMEFL
;
A
#
# COMPACT_ATOMS: atom_id res chain seq x y z
N PRO A 1 21.77 -12.61 33.03
CA PRO A 1 20.78 -12.55 32.01
C PRO A 1 19.91 -13.79 32.06
N PRO A 2 18.58 -13.68 32.25
CA PRO A 2 17.70 -14.85 32.20
C PRO A 2 17.67 -15.36 30.76
N ARG A 3 17.85 -16.67 30.60
CA ARG A 3 17.68 -17.38 29.33
C ARG A 3 16.26 -17.14 28.83
N ALA A 4 16.11 -16.62 27.61
CA ALA A 4 14.83 -16.54 26.94
C ALA A 4 14.21 -17.96 26.89
N GLN A 5 13.03 -18.11 27.44
CA GLN A 5 12.24 -19.33 27.25
C GLN A 5 11.89 -19.46 25.77
N PRO A 6 11.96 -20.65 25.17
CA PRO A 6 11.49 -20.86 23.80
C PRO A 6 10.01 -20.47 23.75
N MET A 7 9.67 -19.54 22.88
CA MET A 7 8.26 -19.17 22.65
C MET A 7 7.53 -20.42 22.14
N THR A 8 6.60 -20.94 22.94
CA THR A 8 5.63 -21.92 22.48
C THR A 8 4.85 -21.30 21.33
N SER A 9 4.73 -22.02 20.20
CA SER A 9 3.88 -21.59 19.08
C SER A 9 2.50 -21.20 19.63
N PRO A 10 1.93 -20.06 19.22
CA PRO A 10 0.63 -19.64 19.71
C PRO A 10 -0.41 -20.74 19.43
N ALA A 11 -1.34 -20.95 20.36
CA ALA A 11 -2.48 -21.82 20.11
C ALA A 11 -3.22 -21.32 18.85
N VAL A 12 -3.53 -22.23 17.93
CA VAL A 12 -4.21 -21.91 16.67
C VAL A 12 -5.51 -22.71 16.58
N THR A 13 -6.61 -21.99 16.45
CA THR A 13 -7.92 -22.58 16.09
C THR A 13 -8.09 -22.51 14.58
N ARG A 14 -8.33 -23.66 13.95
CA ARG A 14 -8.59 -23.78 12.52
C ARG A 14 -10.06 -24.08 12.27
N ILE A 15 -10.66 -23.36 11.30
CA ILE A 15 -12.04 -23.54 10.85
C ILE A 15 -12.01 -23.73 9.33
N GLU A 16 -12.69 -24.76 8.83
CA GLU A 16 -12.99 -24.92 7.40
C GLU A 16 -14.47 -24.69 7.16
N VAL A 17 -14.77 -23.90 6.11
CA VAL A 17 -16.14 -23.58 5.67
C VAL A 17 -16.27 -23.93 4.19
N ALA A 18 -17.32 -24.64 3.83
CA ALA A 18 -17.59 -25.05 2.44
C ALA A 18 -19.07 -24.90 2.09
N VAL A 19 -19.38 -24.78 0.81
CA VAL A 19 -20.75 -24.92 0.32
C VAL A 19 -21.23 -26.34 0.59
N ARG A 20 -22.51 -26.51 1.00
CA ARG A 20 -23.10 -27.83 1.27
C ARG A 20 -22.89 -28.79 0.09
N PRO A 21 -22.62 -30.09 0.33
CA PRO A 21 -22.34 -31.06 -0.73
C PRO A 21 -23.44 -31.16 -1.81
N GLU A 22 -24.69 -31.00 -1.40
CA GLU A 22 -25.86 -31.05 -2.28
C GLU A 22 -26.07 -29.78 -3.12
N LEU A 23 -25.36 -28.69 -2.84
CA LEU A 23 -25.43 -27.43 -3.57
C LEU A 23 -24.26 -27.28 -4.54
N SER A 24 -24.49 -26.53 -5.61
CA SER A 24 -23.45 -26.18 -6.57
C SER A 24 -22.50 -25.14 -5.97
N ASP A 25 -21.21 -25.43 -6.00
CA ASP A 25 -20.15 -24.46 -5.69
C ASP A 25 -19.85 -23.61 -6.93
N ALA A 26 -20.43 -22.42 -6.99
CA ALA A 26 -20.27 -21.50 -8.12
C ALA A 26 -18.79 -21.06 -8.28
N ARG A 27 -18.05 -20.86 -7.19
CA ARG A 27 -16.60 -20.52 -7.22
C ARG A 27 -15.80 -21.67 -7.79
N GLY A 28 -16.01 -22.88 -7.32
CA GLY A 28 -15.37 -24.08 -7.84
C GLY A 28 -15.70 -24.35 -9.32
N ALA A 29 -16.94 -24.15 -9.72
CA ALA A 29 -17.36 -24.27 -11.13
C ALA A 29 -16.66 -23.23 -12.04
N GLY A 30 -16.53 -21.99 -11.57
CA GLY A 30 -15.78 -20.93 -12.27
C GLY A 30 -14.29 -21.29 -12.42
N VAL A 31 -13.66 -21.77 -11.36
CA VAL A 31 -12.27 -22.25 -11.39
C VAL A 31 -12.11 -23.41 -12.38
N SER A 32 -13.00 -24.40 -12.36
CA SER A 32 -13.00 -25.52 -13.31
C SER A 32 -13.09 -25.04 -14.77
N ALA A 33 -13.99 -24.08 -15.05
CA ALA A 33 -14.10 -23.50 -16.39
C ALA A 33 -12.82 -22.77 -16.82
N THR A 34 -12.18 -22.05 -15.90
CA THR A 34 -10.92 -21.33 -16.16
C THR A 34 -9.77 -22.32 -16.39
N ILE A 35 -9.65 -23.40 -15.61
CA ILE A 35 -8.63 -24.45 -15.81
C ILE A 35 -8.74 -25.01 -17.23
N ARG A 36 -9.96 -25.37 -17.69
CA ARG A 36 -10.17 -25.91 -19.03
C ARG A 36 -9.84 -24.90 -20.12
N SER A 37 -10.32 -23.66 -19.99
CA SER A 37 -10.18 -22.65 -21.05
C SER A 37 -8.79 -22.03 -21.12
N PHE A 38 -8.06 -21.98 -20.02
CA PHE A 38 -6.75 -21.33 -19.93
C PHE A 38 -5.58 -22.31 -19.99
N LEU A 39 -5.63 -23.41 -19.20
CA LEU A 39 -4.55 -24.38 -19.13
C LEU A 39 -4.75 -25.55 -20.13
N GLY A 40 -5.93 -25.69 -20.72
CA GLY A 40 -6.27 -26.82 -21.57
C GLY A 40 -6.31 -28.18 -20.82
N ILE A 41 -6.43 -28.14 -19.50
CA ILE A 41 -6.51 -29.34 -18.65
C ILE A 41 -7.98 -29.72 -18.50
N ASP A 42 -8.32 -30.93 -18.89
CA ASP A 42 -9.65 -31.48 -18.64
C ASP A 42 -9.73 -31.89 -17.18
N VAL A 43 -10.34 -31.02 -16.37
CA VAL A 43 -10.54 -31.21 -14.95
C VAL A 43 -11.97 -31.68 -14.69
N GLY A 44 -12.15 -32.58 -13.74
CA GLY A 44 -13.45 -32.99 -13.27
C GLY A 44 -14.15 -31.88 -12.48
N ARG A 45 -14.58 -32.20 -11.28
CA ARG A 45 -15.18 -31.22 -10.37
C ARG A 45 -14.09 -30.48 -9.60
N VAL A 46 -14.29 -29.16 -9.39
CA VAL A 46 -13.54 -28.36 -8.43
C VAL A 46 -14.49 -27.87 -7.35
N ARG A 47 -14.10 -28.03 -6.09
CA ARG A 47 -14.80 -27.46 -4.95
C ARG A 47 -13.85 -26.60 -4.11
N THR A 48 -14.42 -25.59 -3.45
CA THR A 48 -13.63 -24.64 -2.67
C THR A 48 -14.01 -24.66 -1.20
N ARG A 49 -13.01 -24.45 -0.33
CA ARG A 49 -13.23 -24.25 1.09
C ARG A 49 -12.49 -23.00 1.54
N ASP A 50 -13.13 -22.21 2.36
CA ASP A 50 -12.47 -21.13 3.09
C ASP A 50 -11.89 -21.67 4.38
N VAL A 51 -10.62 -21.37 4.64
CA VAL A 51 -9.90 -21.84 5.81
C VAL A 51 -9.46 -20.63 6.63
N TYR A 52 -9.88 -20.60 7.89
CA TYR A 52 -9.50 -19.56 8.85
C TYR A 52 -8.59 -20.17 9.92
N ARG A 53 -7.47 -19.53 10.21
CA ARG A 53 -6.54 -19.88 11.29
C ARG A 53 -6.46 -18.70 12.25
N ILE A 54 -7.06 -18.88 13.43
CA ILE A 54 -7.16 -17.85 14.47
C ILE A 54 -6.04 -18.11 15.46
N THR A 55 -5.07 -17.19 15.56
CA THR A 55 -4.02 -17.26 16.59
C THR A 55 -4.51 -16.65 17.90
N GLY A 56 -4.23 -17.31 19.01
CA GLY A 56 -4.69 -16.93 20.35
C GLY A 56 -5.55 -18.02 20.97
N GLU A 57 -5.64 -17.98 22.28
CA GLU A 57 -6.41 -19.00 23.03
C GLU A 57 -7.90 -18.73 22.91
N LEU A 58 -8.63 -19.70 22.35
CA LEU A 58 -10.07 -19.79 22.38
C LEU A 58 -10.46 -21.06 23.18
N SER A 59 -11.40 -20.93 24.08
CA SER A 59 -12.04 -22.10 24.70
C SER A 59 -12.82 -22.89 23.65
N ALA A 60 -13.09 -24.15 23.89
CA ALA A 60 -13.89 -24.99 22.97
C ALA A 60 -15.27 -24.37 22.66
N GLY A 61 -15.90 -23.74 23.65
CA GLY A 61 -17.18 -23.04 23.47
C GLY A 61 -17.07 -21.77 22.63
N GLU A 62 -15.99 -21.00 22.78
CA GLU A 62 -15.72 -19.84 21.94
C GLU A 62 -15.41 -20.24 20.50
N ALA A 63 -14.58 -21.26 20.29
CA ALA A 63 -14.26 -21.78 18.96
C ALA A 63 -15.52 -22.23 18.21
N GLU A 64 -16.45 -22.88 18.90
CA GLU A 64 -17.71 -23.33 18.31
C GLU A 64 -18.65 -22.14 17.98
N LYS A 65 -18.71 -21.10 18.81
CA LYS A 65 -19.46 -19.88 18.51
C LYS A 65 -18.92 -19.20 17.26
N VAL A 66 -17.59 -19.03 17.16
CA VAL A 66 -16.94 -18.42 16.00
C VAL A 66 -17.15 -19.26 14.74
N ARG A 67 -17.03 -20.60 14.83
CA ARG A 67 -17.33 -21.49 13.73
C ARG A 67 -18.76 -21.30 13.20
N ALA A 68 -19.72 -21.24 14.12
CA ALA A 68 -21.13 -21.02 13.76
C ALA A 68 -21.35 -19.67 13.08
N GLU A 69 -20.71 -18.60 13.57
CA GLU A 69 -20.80 -17.26 12.98
C GLU A 69 -20.21 -17.21 11.56
N PHE A 70 -19.10 -17.90 11.30
CA PHE A 70 -18.48 -17.96 9.98
C PHE A 70 -19.21 -18.85 8.97
N THR A 71 -20.31 -19.48 9.38
CA THR A 71 -21.02 -20.46 8.59
C THR A 71 -22.43 -20.00 8.27
N CYS A 72 -22.74 -19.77 7.01
CA CYS A 72 -24.12 -19.58 6.59
C CYS A 72 -24.93 -20.88 6.81
N PRO A 73 -25.91 -20.91 7.73
CA PRO A 73 -26.62 -22.16 8.09
C PRO A 73 -27.49 -22.72 6.96
N VAL A 74 -27.78 -21.90 5.93
CA VAL A 74 -28.57 -22.30 4.75
C VAL A 74 -27.69 -22.92 3.68
N LEU A 75 -26.56 -22.29 3.36
CA LEU A 75 -25.75 -22.64 2.19
C LEU A 75 -24.48 -23.42 2.52
N GLN A 76 -24.02 -23.39 3.78
CA GLN A 76 -22.69 -23.86 4.11
C GLN A 76 -22.69 -24.92 5.21
N VAL A 77 -21.59 -25.65 5.24
CA VAL A 77 -21.17 -26.54 6.32
C VAL A 77 -19.77 -26.17 6.76
N SER A 78 -19.43 -26.44 8.01
CA SER A 78 -18.10 -26.16 8.55
C SER A 78 -17.65 -27.16 9.60
N ALA A 79 -16.36 -27.19 9.86
CA ALA A 79 -15.76 -27.97 10.93
C ALA A 79 -14.63 -27.22 11.62
N LEU A 80 -14.42 -27.51 12.91
CA LEU A 80 -13.15 -27.22 13.59
C LEU A 80 -12.10 -28.23 13.10
N GLY A 81 -10.93 -27.74 12.70
CA GLY A 81 -9.88 -28.58 12.13
C GLY A 81 -10.08 -28.84 10.64
N LYS A 82 -10.48 -30.02 10.24
CA LYS A 82 -10.73 -30.45 8.85
C LYS A 82 -12.19 -30.78 8.65
N LEU A 83 -12.73 -30.40 7.48
CA LEU A 83 -14.05 -30.85 7.04
C LEU A 83 -13.90 -32.15 6.25
N GLU A 84 -14.40 -33.23 6.78
CA GLU A 84 -14.33 -34.59 6.20
C GLU A 84 -15.56 -34.90 5.33
N GLY A 85 -15.56 -36.08 4.67
CA GLY A 85 -16.74 -36.64 3.97
C GLY A 85 -16.79 -36.38 2.47
N GLU A 86 -15.77 -35.77 1.87
CA GLU A 86 -15.71 -35.52 0.43
C GLU A 86 -14.44 -36.15 -0.16
N HIS A 87 -14.57 -36.86 -1.29
CA HIS A 87 -13.44 -37.44 -2.03
C HIS A 87 -13.00 -36.45 -3.13
N PHE A 88 -11.70 -36.46 -3.42
CA PHE A 88 -11.03 -35.67 -4.46
C PHE A 88 -9.68 -36.29 -4.79
N ASP A 89 -9.08 -35.96 -5.94
CA ASP A 89 -7.73 -36.45 -6.25
C ASP A 89 -6.65 -35.63 -5.54
N PHE A 90 -6.76 -34.30 -5.61
CA PHE A 90 -5.81 -33.41 -4.97
C PHE A 90 -6.50 -32.25 -4.23
N ALA A 91 -5.94 -31.92 -3.06
CA ALA A 91 -6.21 -30.70 -2.32
C ALA A 91 -5.08 -29.69 -2.57
N ILE A 92 -5.42 -28.50 -3.04
CA ILE A 92 -4.49 -27.40 -3.29
C ILE A 92 -4.83 -26.26 -2.33
N ALA A 93 -4.00 -26.07 -1.31
CA ALA A 93 -4.15 -24.95 -0.39
C ALA A 93 -3.35 -23.75 -0.91
N VAL A 94 -4.01 -22.57 -0.97
CA VAL A 94 -3.38 -21.30 -1.35
C VAL A 94 -3.59 -20.30 -0.21
N GLY A 95 -2.49 -19.78 0.35
CA GLY A 95 -2.51 -18.81 1.44
C GLY A 95 -1.41 -17.77 1.29
N PHE A 96 -1.50 -16.67 2.03
CA PHE A 96 -0.51 -15.60 1.97
C PHE A 96 0.81 -15.97 2.66
N LYS A 97 1.91 -15.40 2.18
CA LYS A 97 3.22 -15.47 2.85
C LYS A 97 3.23 -14.63 4.13
N PRO A 98 4.14 -14.91 5.09
CA PRO A 98 4.34 -14.04 6.25
C PRO A 98 4.58 -12.58 5.85
N GLY A 99 3.91 -11.66 6.54
CA GLY A 99 4.03 -10.21 6.31
C GLY A 99 3.14 -9.64 5.20
N VAL A 100 2.57 -10.47 4.33
CA VAL A 100 1.60 -10.03 3.33
C VAL A 100 0.26 -9.71 3.99
N THR A 101 -0.35 -8.59 3.63
CA THR A 101 -1.66 -8.17 4.17
C THR A 101 -2.75 -9.16 3.75
N ASP A 102 -3.55 -9.60 4.70
CA ASP A 102 -4.73 -10.44 4.52
C ASP A 102 -6.00 -9.64 4.88
N PRO A 103 -6.66 -8.97 3.92
CA PRO A 103 -7.85 -8.15 4.19
C PRO A 103 -9.02 -8.96 4.73
N VAL A 104 -9.20 -10.19 4.24
CA VAL A 104 -10.26 -11.10 4.72
C VAL A 104 -9.97 -11.53 6.16
N GLY A 105 -8.71 -11.83 6.48
CA GLY A 105 -8.28 -12.16 7.83
C GLY A 105 -8.50 -11.01 8.82
N ARG A 106 -8.30 -9.76 8.39
CA ARG A 106 -8.59 -8.57 9.21
C ARG A 106 -10.08 -8.45 9.53
N SER A 107 -10.94 -8.54 8.51
CA SER A 107 -12.40 -8.51 8.70
C SER A 107 -12.86 -9.69 9.56
N ALA A 108 -12.30 -10.88 9.35
CA ALA A 108 -12.59 -12.05 10.16
C ALA A 108 -12.19 -11.87 11.63
N LYS A 109 -11.06 -11.18 11.92
CA LYS A 109 -10.68 -10.84 13.31
C LYS A 109 -11.74 -9.98 13.99
N VAL A 110 -12.26 -8.96 13.30
CA VAL A 110 -13.34 -8.12 13.82
C VAL A 110 -14.57 -8.97 14.13
N ALA A 111 -14.99 -9.84 13.21
CA ALA A 111 -16.13 -10.74 13.42
C ALA A 111 -15.92 -11.71 14.61
N VAL A 112 -14.69 -12.20 14.81
CA VAL A 112 -14.34 -13.01 16.00
C VAL A 112 -14.53 -12.19 17.27
N GLU A 113 -13.99 -10.98 17.32
CA GLU A 113 -14.07 -10.09 18.49
C GLU A 113 -15.51 -9.73 18.84
N ASP A 114 -16.32 -9.41 17.82
CA ASP A 114 -17.76 -9.11 17.98
C ASP A 114 -18.54 -10.33 18.49
N THR A 115 -18.30 -11.52 17.92
CA THR A 115 -18.92 -12.78 18.35
C THR A 115 -18.60 -13.12 19.81
N LEU A 116 -17.37 -12.81 20.23
CA LEU A 116 -16.91 -13.08 21.60
C LEU A 116 -17.26 -11.97 22.59
N GLY A 117 -17.63 -10.78 22.11
CA GLY A 117 -17.86 -9.59 22.93
C GLY A 117 -16.60 -9.12 23.67
N ARG A 118 -15.42 -9.47 23.17
CA ARG A 118 -14.11 -9.06 23.71
C ARG A 118 -13.06 -8.92 22.64
N LYS A 119 -12.09 -8.06 22.86
CA LYS A 119 -10.91 -7.96 21.98
C LYS A 119 -10.01 -9.17 22.14
N LEU A 120 -9.44 -9.61 21.04
CA LEU A 120 -8.34 -10.57 21.05
C LEU A 120 -7.05 -9.85 21.51
N PRO A 121 -6.05 -10.60 22.03
CA PRO A 121 -4.74 -10.00 22.32
C PRO A 121 -4.16 -9.30 21.09
N ASP A 122 -3.40 -8.22 21.28
CA ASP A 122 -2.84 -7.40 20.18
C ASP A 122 -2.05 -8.22 19.15
N ARG A 123 -1.38 -9.27 19.61
CA ARG A 123 -0.60 -10.17 18.74
C ARG A 123 -1.43 -11.24 18.04
N ALA A 124 -2.72 -11.38 18.41
CA ALA A 124 -3.59 -12.35 17.76
C ALA A 124 -4.06 -11.84 16.40
N ALA A 125 -4.10 -12.73 15.44
CA ALA A 125 -4.54 -12.46 14.07
C ALA A 125 -5.38 -13.61 13.54
N VAL A 126 -6.14 -13.34 12.49
CA VAL A 126 -6.80 -14.37 11.68
C VAL A 126 -6.12 -14.39 10.32
N TYR A 127 -5.70 -15.57 9.90
CA TYR A 127 -5.09 -15.82 8.60
C TYR A 127 -6.01 -16.67 7.76
N THR A 128 -6.18 -16.30 6.50
CA THR A 128 -7.06 -17.01 5.59
C THR A 128 -6.29 -17.78 4.53
N SER A 129 -6.91 -18.81 4.01
CA SER A 129 -6.47 -19.51 2.80
C SER A 129 -7.66 -20.17 2.13
N THR A 130 -7.54 -20.39 0.81
CA THR A 130 -8.52 -21.17 0.06
C THR A 130 -7.96 -22.57 -0.19
N LEU A 131 -8.76 -23.58 0.10
CA LEU A 131 -8.48 -24.97 -0.23
C LEU A 131 -9.32 -25.37 -1.44
N TYR A 132 -8.67 -25.73 -2.54
CA TYR A 132 -9.29 -26.22 -3.75
C TYR A 132 -9.21 -27.75 -3.77
N LEU A 133 -10.35 -28.40 -3.86
CA LEU A 133 -10.47 -29.84 -4.01
C LEU A 133 -10.72 -30.15 -5.47
N VAL A 134 -9.82 -30.85 -6.12
CA VAL A 134 -9.78 -31.04 -7.56
C VAL A 134 -9.87 -32.51 -7.91
N ASP A 135 -10.80 -32.86 -8.80
CA ASP A 135 -10.98 -34.22 -9.33
C ASP A 135 -10.49 -34.31 -10.79
N GLY A 136 -10.08 -35.49 -11.23
CA GLY A 136 -9.75 -35.80 -12.62
C GLY A 136 -8.40 -35.26 -13.09
N VAL A 137 -7.40 -35.17 -12.18
CA VAL A 137 -6.07 -34.65 -12.52
C VAL A 137 -4.96 -35.49 -11.94
N GLU A 138 -3.81 -35.49 -12.61
CA GLU A 138 -2.56 -36.03 -12.11
C GLU A 138 -1.77 -34.96 -11.34
N ARG A 139 -0.76 -35.39 -10.52
CA ARG A 139 0.04 -34.50 -9.68
C ARG A 139 0.70 -33.36 -10.46
N ASP A 140 1.26 -33.62 -11.64
CA ASP A 140 1.89 -32.58 -12.47
C ASP A 140 0.86 -31.55 -12.98
N GLN A 141 -0.35 -32.00 -13.29
CA GLN A 141 -1.45 -31.11 -13.65
C GLN A 141 -1.90 -30.29 -12.45
N ALA A 142 -1.99 -30.88 -11.24
CA ALA A 142 -2.29 -30.16 -10.01
C ALA A 142 -1.22 -29.10 -9.69
N ASN A 143 0.06 -29.39 -9.91
CA ASN A 143 1.15 -28.42 -9.78
C ASN A 143 0.99 -27.26 -10.76
N ARG A 144 0.69 -27.54 -12.04
CA ARG A 144 0.44 -26.50 -13.05
C ARG A 144 -0.78 -25.64 -12.68
N ILE A 145 -1.87 -26.25 -12.26
CA ILE A 145 -3.07 -25.54 -11.81
C ILE A 145 -2.73 -24.60 -10.64
N ALA A 146 -1.99 -25.09 -9.65
CA ALA A 146 -1.59 -24.29 -8.50
C ALA A 146 -0.74 -23.08 -8.88
N LEU A 147 0.32 -23.27 -9.67
CA LEU A 147 1.33 -22.23 -9.94
C LEU A 147 0.97 -21.32 -11.12
N GLU A 148 0.34 -21.88 -12.17
CA GLU A 148 0.01 -21.11 -13.36
C GLU A 148 -1.35 -20.38 -13.24
N LEU A 149 -2.25 -20.83 -12.33
CA LEU A 149 -3.60 -20.27 -12.22
C LEU A 149 -3.98 -19.80 -10.82
N LEU A 150 -3.90 -20.68 -9.79
CA LEU A 150 -4.53 -20.44 -8.49
C LEU A 150 -3.70 -19.55 -7.57
N ALA A 151 -2.39 -19.64 -7.62
CA ALA A 151 -1.51 -18.88 -6.73
C ALA A 151 -0.62 -17.90 -7.48
N ASN A 152 -0.27 -16.82 -6.80
CA ASN A 152 0.83 -15.96 -7.18
C ASN A 152 2.03 -16.27 -6.25
N PRO A 153 3.09 -16.93 -6.75
CA PRO A 153 4.22 -17.33 -5.91
C PRO A 153 5.02 -16.16 -5.34
N VAL A 154 4.78 -14.92 -5.81
CA VAL A 154 5.38 -13.70 -5.24
C VAL A 154 4.84 -13.46 -3.83
N ILE A 155 3.54 -13.52 -3.62
CA ILE A 155 2.86 -13.17 -2.37
C ILE A 155 2.20 -14.35 -1.65
N GLN A 156 2.06 -15.49 -2.32
CA GLN A 156 1.33 -16.65 -1.80
C GLN A 156 2.21 -17.90 -1.72
N THR A 157 1.80 -18.81 -0.85
CA THR A 157 2.33 -20.16 -0.73
C THR A 157 1.29 -21.17 -1.19
N THR A 158 1.75 -22.30 -1.72
CA THR A 158 0.91 -23.42 -2.11
C THR A 158 1.32 -24.69 -1.37
N ARG A 159 0.33 -25.50 -1.02
CA ARG A 159 0.53 -26.88 -0.54
C ARG A 159 -0.40 -27.81 -1.32
N ILE A 160 0.16 -28.85 -1.93
CA ILE A 160 -0.56 -29.78 -2.79
C ILE A 160 -0.44 -31.17 -2.16
N GLU A 161 -1.58 -31.77 -1.84
CA GLU A 161 -1.68 -33.06 -1.21
C GLU A 161 -2.66 -33.96 -1.99
N SER A 162 -2.32 -35.23 -2.23
CA SER A 162 -3.30 -36.21 -2.68
C SER A 162 -4.34 -36.48 -1.60
N PHE A 163 -5.46 -37.07 -1.95
CA PHE A 163 -6.50 -37.43 -0.98
C PHE A 163 -5.95 -38.26 0.20
N ASP A 164 -5.09 -39.25 -0.07
CA ASP A 164 -4.51 -40.07 0.96
C ASP A 164 -3.53 -39.31 1.86
N GLU A 165 -2.68 -38.45 1.27
CA GLU A 165 -1.78 -37.56 2.03
C GLU A 165 -2.57 -36.59 2.90
N TRP A 166 -3.59 -35.93 2.32
CA TRP A 166 -4.44 -35.00 3.05
C TRP A 166 -5.20 -35.70 4.19
N ARG A 167 -5.74 -36.90 3.95
CA ARG A 167 -6.48 -37.67 4.95
C ARG A 167 -5.58 -38.11 6.10
N ALA A 168 -4.37 -38.57 5.82
CA ALA A 168 -3.41 -39.04 6.82
C ALA A 168 -2.80 -37.91 7.66
N ALA A 169 -2.64 -36.72 7.10
CA ALA A 169 -2.03 -35.57 7.79
C ALA A 169 -2.97 -34.98 8.85
N PRO A 170 -2.46 -34.50 9.99
CA PRO A 170 -3.26 -33.69 10.92
C PRO A 170 -3.70 -32.38 10.28
N PRO A 171 -4.70 -31.64 10.85
CA PRO A 171 -5.02 -30.32 10.41
C PRO A 171 -3.79 -29.39 10.44
N ASP A 172 -3.55 -28.66 9.34
CA ASP A 172 -2.46 -27.70 9.31
C ASP A 172 -2.81 -26.49 10.18
N LEU A 173 -2.11 -26.36 11.31
CA LEU A 173 -2.24 -25.26 12.27
C LEU A 173 -1.11 -24.22 12.12
N SER A 174 -0.29 -24.29 11.07
CA SER A 174 0.73 -23.30 10.82
C SER A 174 0.09 -21.94 10.47
N ALA A 175 0.55 -20.88 11.10
CA ALA A 175 0.14 -19.52 10.80
C ALA A 175 1.31 -18.76 10.19
N PRO A 176 1.12 -17.91 9.16
CA PRO A 176 2.20 -17.16 8.51
C PRO A 176 2.61 -15.96 9.38
N VAL A 177 3.04 -16.21 10.61
CA VAL A 177 3.49 -15.17 11.54
C VAL A 177 4.89 -14.71 11.14
N VAL A 178 5.09 -13.39 11.11
CA VAL A 178 6.42 -12.81 10.96
C VAL A 178 7.20 -13.10 12.25
N ALA A 179 8.24 -13.93 12.15
CA ALA A 179 9.14 -14.18 13.26
C ALA A 179 10.16 -13.04 13.33
N SER A 180 10.03 -12.17 14.30
CA SER A 180 11.08 -11.19 14.63
C SER A 180 11.78 -11.63 15.90
N HIS A 181 13.10 -11.81 15.82
CA HIS A 181 13.95 -12.19 16.95
C HIS A 181 14.86 -11.04 17.42
N ASP A 182 14.97 -9.97 16.64
CA ASP A 182 15.90 -8.88 16.91
C ASP A 182 15.18 -7.66 17.49
N THR A 183 15.84 -7.01 18.46
CA THR A 183 15.43 -5.67 18.87
C THR A 183 15.76 -4.72 17.74
N PRO A 184 14.81 -3.91 17.26
CA PRO A 184 15.07 -2.96 16.18
C PRO A 184 16.26 -2.06 16.54
N ALA A 185 17.28 -2.04 15.69
CA ALA A 185 18.48 -1.24 15.90
C ALA A 185 18.60 -0.20 14.78
N VAL A 186 19.12 0.97 15.13
CA VAL A 186 19.50 2.02 14.18
C VAL A 186 20.97 1.85 13.84
N ALA A 187 21.30 1.77 12.57
CA ALA A 187 22.67 1.64 12.10
C ALA A 187 23.22 2.97 11.60
N THR A 188 24.48 3.25 11.89
CA THR A 188 25.21 4.33 11.22
C THR A 188 25.74 3.82 9.88
N VAL A 189 25.57 4.58 8.80
CA VAL A 189 25.99 4.21 7.46
C VAL A 189 27.25 4.97 7.07
N ASP A 190 28.33 4.23 6.77
CA ASP A 190 29.60 4.83 6.35
C ASP A 190 29.56 5.23 4.87
N LEU A 191 29.72 6.53 4.59
CA LEU A 191 29.79 7.11 3.26
C LEU A 191 31.20 7.58 2.86
N THR A 192 32.26 7.09 3.51
CA THR A 192 33.65 7.52 3.25
C THR A 192 34.27 6.87 2.01
N GLY A 193 33.62 5.89 1.41
CA GLY A 193 34.12 5.11 0.29
C GLY A 193 34.32 5.89 -1.02
N THR A 194 34.94 5.22 -1.99
CA THR A 194 35.05 5.66 -3.39
C THR A 194 33.69 5.67 -4.10
N ASP A 195 33.59 6.32 -5.26
CA ASP A 195 32.37 6.35 -6.05
C ASP A 195 31.81 4.95 -6.35
N ALA A 196 32.69 4.00 -6.71
CA ALA A 196 32.30 2.62 -6.96
C ALA A 196 31.75 1.91 -5.72
N GLU A 197 32.30 2.19 -4.54
CA GLU A 197 31.81 1.63 -3.27
C GLU A 197 30.49 2.27 -2.85
N LEU A 198 30.31 3.57 -3.09
CA LEU A 198 29.04 4.27 -2.87
C LEU A 198 27.93 3.77 -3.78
N GLU A 199 28.21 3.56 -5.07
CA GLU A 199 27.26 2.97 -6.03
C GLU A 199 26.89 1.53 -5.64
N ALA A 200 27.88 0.72 -5.23
CA ALA A 200 27.62 -0.63 -4.73
C ALA A 200 26.78 -0.64 -3.44
N LEU A 201 26.99 0.32 -2.56
CA LEU A 201 26.19 0.51 -1.33
C LEU A 201 24.74 0.90 -1.69
N SER A 202 24.57 1.89 -2.57
CA SER A 202 23.27 2.35 -3.05
C SER A 202 22.48 1.19 -3.68
N LYS A 203 23.12 0.42 -4.56
CA LYS A 203 22.51 -0.76 -5.20
C LYS A 203 22.13 -1.85 -4.18
N ARG A 204 23.03 -2.17 -3.24
CA ARG A 204 22.77 -3.19 -2.22
C ARG A 204 21.63 -2.82 -1.27
N LYS A 205 21.50 -1.54 -0.95
CA LYS A 205 20.43 -1.01 -0.07
C LYS A 205 19.19 -0.55 -0.83
N LEU A 206 19.14 -0.68 -2.16
CA LEU A 206 18.03 -0.24 -3.02
C LEU A 206 17.70 1.26 -2.92
N LEU A 207 18.69 2.12 -2.64
CA LEU A 207 18.51 3.55 -2.44
C LEU A 207 18.24 4.30 -3.76
N ALA A 208 18.66 3.75 -4.90
CA ALA A 208 18.59 4.39 -6.23
C ALA A 208 19.27 5.78 -6.29
N LEU A 209 20.25 6.02 -5.41
CA LEU A 209 21.07 7.23 -5.40
C LEU A 209 22.31 7.04 -6.26
N SER A 210 22.66 8.06 -7.04
CA SER A 210 23.92 8.14 -7.78
C SER A 210 25.11 8.41 -6.84
N SER A 211 26.34 8.14 -7.30
CA SER A 211 27.56 8.48 -6.55
C SER A 211 27.67 9.97 -6.23
N VAL A 212 27.15 10.83 -7.11
CA VAL A 212 27.11 12.29 -6.88
C VAL A 212 26.18 12.64 -5.70
N GLU A 213 24.98 12.07 -5.70
CA GLU A 213 24.01 12.28 -4.61
C GLU A 213 24.54 11.72 -3.27
N MET A 214 25.13 10.53 -3.29
CA MET A 214 25.75 9.94 -2.10
C MET A 214 26.88 10.81 -1.54
N ARG A 215 27.70 11.42 -2.40
CA ARG A 215 28.73 12.40 -1.97
C ARG A 215 28.09 13.66 -1.40
N THR A 216 27.05 14.19 -2.03
CA THR A 216 26.34 15.38 -1.56
C THR A 216 25.78 15.15 -0.16
N ILE A 217 25.17 14.00 0.09
CA ILE A 217 24.67 13.58 1.41
C ILE A 217 25.84 13.49 2.40
N ARG A 218 26.93 12.80 2.04
CA ARG A 218 28.12 12.69 2.88
C ARG A 218 28.67 14.05 3.27
N ASP A 219 28.83 14.95 2.31
CA ASP A 219 29.46 16.26 2.52
C ASP A 219 28.54 17.18 3.35
N HIS A 220 27.21 17.06 3.18
CA HIS A 220 26.23 17.73 4.04
C HIS A 220 26.36 17.29 5.50
N PHE A 221 26.34 15.98 5.77
CA PHE A 221 26.46 15.48 7.15
C PHE A 221 27.80 15.84 7.79
N ARG A 222 28.89 15.85 7.03
CA ARG A 222 30.20 16.32 7.51
C ARG A 222 30.21 17.81 7.83
N SER A 223 29.54 18.66 7.05
CA SER A 223 29.45 20.09 7.31
C SER A 223 28.58 20.39 8.53
N GLN A 224 27.54 19.62 8.75
CA GLN A 224 26.65 19.74 9.91
C GLN A 224 27.21 19.16 11.21
N THR A 225 28.28 18.38 11.17
CA THR A 225 28.86 17.73 12.36
C THR A 225 29.36 18.73 13.41
N SER A 226 29.66 19.95 12.96
CA SER A 226 29.96 21.05 13.85
C SER A 226 28.71 21.69 14.47
N SER A 227 27.49 21.35 14.00
CA SER A 227 26.27 21.96 14.52
C SER A 227 25.99 21.47 15.95
N GLU A 228 25.60 22.40 16.79
CA GLU A 228 25.23 22.13 18.18
C GLU A 228 23.98 21.24 18.27
N ALA A 229 23.04 21.44 17.33
CA ALA A 229 21.80 20.67 17.26
C ALA A 229 22.05 19.16 17.08
N ARG A 230 22.95 18.78 16.14
CA ARG A 230 23.25 17.37 15.86
C ARG A 230 24.03 16.71 17.00
N ARG A 231 24.99 17.40 17.56
CA ARG A 231 25.75 16.92 18.73
C ARG A 231 24.87 16.77 19.97
N SER A 232 23.99 17.74 20.22
CA SER A 232 23.04 17.67 21.34
C SER A 232 22.02 16.57 21.18
N ALA A 233 21.71 16.17 19.92
CA ALA A 233 20.85 15.03 19.61
C ALA A 233 21.55 13.67 19.78
N GLY A 234 22.86 13.64 20.04
CA GLY A 234 23.65 12.40 20.20
C GLY A 234 23.97 11.70 18.86
N LEU A 235 23.90 12.42 17.74
CA LEU A 235 24.20 11.93 16.40
C LEU A 235 25.65 12.26 15.98
N GLY A 236 26.26 11.33 15.23
CA GLY A 236 27.64 11.45 14.74
C GLY A 236 27.76 12.13 13.36
N GLU A 237 28.95 11.99 12.76
CA GLU A 237 29.33 12.57 11.46
C GLU A 237 28.75 11.82 10.24
N GLN A 238 28.39 10.58 10.43
CA GLN A 238 27.78 9.76 9.38
C GLN A 238 26.26 9.75 9.55
N PRO A 239 25.51 9.63 8.45
CA PRO A 239 24.07 9.48 8.55
C PRO A 239 23.69 8.16 9.23
N THR A 240 22.56 8.17 9.90
CA THR A 240 21.87 6.93 10.28
C THR A 240 21.19 6.31 9.05
N ASP A 241 20.81 5.04 9.15
CA ASP A 241 19.97 4.39 8.14
C ASP A 241 18.62 5.11 7.98
N VAL A 242 18.03 5.62 9.06
CA VAL A 242 16.81 6.43 9.06
C VAL A 242 16.96 7.69 8.19
N GLU A 243 18.07 8.41 8.36
CA GLU A 243 18.35 9.63 7.60
C GLU A 243 18.63 9.33 6.13
N LEU A 244 19.47 8.32 5.86
CA LEU A 244 19.85 7.97 4.49
C LEU A 244 18.66 7.44 3.67
N GLU A 245 17.85 6.57 4.26
CA GLU A 245 16.65 6.03 3.61
C GLU A 245 15.60 7.13 3.36
N CYS A 246 15.40 8.05 4.33
CA CYS A 246 14.51 9.21 4.16
C CYS A 246 14.95 10.09 2.98
N LEU A 247 16.23 10.45 2.90
CA LEU A 247 16.77 11.24 1.80
C LEU A 247 16.70 10.50 0.46
N ALA A 248 17.00 9.19 0.45
CA ALA A 248 16.91 8.38 -0.75
C ALA A 248 15.49 8.36 -1.32
N GLN A 249 14.50 8.24 -0.46
CA GLN A 249 13.09 8.27 -0.87
C GLN A 249 12.67 9.65 -1.36
N THR A 250 12.98 10.70 -0.62
CA THR A 250 12.63 12.09 -0.99
C THR A 250 13.31 12.49 -2.31
N TRP A 251 14.55 12.06 -2.54
CA TRP A 251 15.30 12.34 -3.77
C TRP A 251 15.10 11.28 -4.87
N SER A 252 14.13 10.39 -4.73
CA SER A 252 13.84 9.37 -5.75
C SER A 252 13.30 9.99 -7.04
N GLU A 253 13.35 9.23 -8.15
CA GLU A 253 12.70 9.63 -9.40
C GLU A 253 11.19 9.83 -9.22
N HIS A 254 10.59 9.05 -8.34
CA HIS A 254 9.16 9.14 -8.03
C HIS A 254 8.79 10.50 -7.40
N CYS A 255 9.56 10.98 -6.40
CA CYS A 255 9.23 12.21 -5.67
C CYS A 255 9.76 13.47 -6.35
N LYS A 256 10.96 13.45 -6.91
CA LYS A 256 11.60 14.65 -7.52
C LYS A 256 11.42 14.75 -9.03
N HIS A 257 10.93 13.70 -9.70
CA HIS A 257 10.74 13.65 -11.16
C HIS A 257 11.99 14.13 -11.91
N LYS A 258 13.15 13.55 -11.57
CA LYS A 258 14.48 14.01 -12.04
C LYS A 258 14.57 14.07 -13.56
N ILE A 259 14.05 13.06 -14.27
CA ILE A 259 14.06 12.99 -15.73
C ILE A 259 13.22 14.11 -16.34
N PHE A 260 12.01 14.35 -15.83
CA PHE A 260 11.14 15.42 -16.31
C PHE A 260 11.66 16.83 -15.98
N ASN A 261 12.48 16.97 -14.94
CA ASN A 261 13.11 18.22 -14.55
C ASN A 261 14.52 18.41 -15.09
N ALA A 262 15.10 17.37 -15.72
CA ALA A 262 16.44 17.45 -16.28
C ALA A 262 16.52 18.33 -17.54
N THR A 263 17.72 18.84 -17.81
CA THR A 263 18.02 19.47 -19.09
C THR A 263 18.19 18.38 -20.15
N VAL A 264 17.37 18.44 -21.20
CA VAL A 264 17.36 17.50 -22.32
C VAL A 264 17.90 18.16 -23.56
N ARG A 265 18.90 17.57 -24.18
CA ARG A 265 19.34 17.91 -25.52
C ARG A 265 18.61 17.01 -26.52
N TYR A 266 17.65 17.59 -27.23
CA TYR A 266 16.84 16.89 -28.21
C TYR A 266 17.33 17.17 -29.62
N GLN A 267 17.53 16.13 -30.43
CA GLN A 267 17.90 16.24 -31.84
C GLN A 267 17.07 15.30 -32.70
N GLU A 268 16.45 15.82 -33.73
CA GLU A 268 15.67 15.06 -34.70
C GLU A 268 16.36 15.09 -36.09
N GLY A 269 16.88 13.96 -36.49
CA GLY A 269 17.63 13.85 -37.77
C GLY A 269 18.83 14.79 -37.83
N GLU A 270 18.91 15.59 -38.90
CA GLU A 270 20.01 16.54 -39.15
C GLU A 270 19.71 17.97 -38.62
N ARG A 271 18.59 18.16 -37.92
CA ARG A 271 18.25 19.47 -37.33
C ARG A 271 19.24 19.84 -36.24
N GLU A 272 19.46 21.16 -36.06
CA GLU A 272 20.23 21.64 -34.91
C GLU A 272 19.58 21.19 -33.62
N PRO A 273 20.37 20.72 -32.63
CA PRO A 273 19.83 20.30 -31.33
C PRO A 273 19.11 21.42 -30.58
N GLU A 274 17.95 21.13 -30.07
CA GLU A 274 17.22 21.98 -29.12
C GLU A 274 17.62 21.61 -27.70
N VAL A 275 17.83 22.62 -26.84
CA VAL A 275 18.06 22.41 -25.40
C VAL A 275 16.81 22.76 -24.64
N ILE A 276 16.19 21.74 -24.04
CA ILE A 276 14.98 21.85 -23.22
C ILE A 276 15.41 21.82 -21.76
N GLY A 277 15.26 22.94 -21.04
CA GLY A 277 15.72 23.06 -19.64
C GLY A 277 14.96 22.20 -18.65
N SER A 278 13.70 21.88 -18.93
CA SER A 278 12.86 20.94 -18.18
C SER A 278 11.65 20.58 -19.04
N VAL A 279 11.45 19.29 -19.28
CA VAL A 279 10.27 18.78 -20.02
C VAL A 279 8.98 19.14 -19.27
N PHE A 280 8.98 19.02 -17.94
CA PHE A 280 7.84 19.38 -17.10
C PHE A 280 7.48 20.86 -17.25
N LYS A 281 8.46 21.76 -17.09
CA LYS A 281 8.22 23.20 -17.17
C LYS A 281 7.82 23.65 -18.58
N ALA A 282 8.43 23.06 -19.63
CA ALA A 282 8.16 23.48 -21.00
C ALA A 282 6.84 22.92 -21.54
N TYR A 283 6.55 21.64 -21.34
CA TYR A 283 5.46 20.95 -22.04
C TYR A 283 4.29 20.54 -21.16
N VAL A 284 4.45 20.47 -19.84
CA VAL A 284 3.33 20.18 -18.92
C VAL A 284 2.84 21.47 -18.29
N ARG A 285 3.65 22.10 -17.45
CA ARG A 285 3.27 23.33 -16.76
C ARG A 285 3.09 24.49 -17.75
N GLY A 286 4.01 24.68 -18.68
CA GLY A 286 3.97 25.78 -19.64
C GLY A 286 2.75 25.74 -20.57
N THR A 287 2.29 24.54 -20.97
CA THR A 287 1.04 24.40 -21.74
C THR A 287 -0.19 24.70 -20.91
N THR A 288 -0.23 24.27 -19.65
CA THR A 288 -1.31 24.61 -18.71
C THR A 288 -1.41 26.13 -18.54
N GLU A 289 -0.30 26.79 -18.27
CA GLU A 289 -0.23 28.26 -18.12
C GLU A 289 -0.61 29.00 -19.43
N ALA A 290 -0.27 28.44 -20.60
CA ALA A 290 -0.65 29.03 -21.88
C ALA A 290 -2.17 28.92 -22.14
N VAL A 291 -2.77 27.78 -21.82
CA VAL A 291 -4.22 27.58 -21.91
C VAL A 291 -4.94 28.49 -20.91
N GLU A 292 -4.45 28.59 -19.67
CA GLU A 292 -5.02 29.46 -18.66
C GLU A 292 -5.03 30.93 -19.11
N ARG A 293 -3.90 31.44 -19.65
CA ARG A 293 -3.86 32.82 -20.22
C ARG A 293 -4.91 33.00 -21.29
N ALA A 294 -5.06 32.04 -22.22
CA ALA A 294 -6.08 32.14 -23.28
C ALA A 294 -7.51 32.11 -22.73
N VAL A 295 -7.76 31.39 -21.65
CA VAL A 295 -9.06 31.36 -20.94
C VAL A 295 -9.31 32.72 -20.29
N ILE A 296 -8.34 33.28 -19.58
CA ILE A 296 -8.45 34.58 -18.93
C ILE A 296 -8.70 35.71 -19.97
N GLU A 297 -8.00 35.70 -21.11
CA GLU A 297 -8.21 36.63 -22.20
C GLU A 297 -9.64 36.56 -22.78
N ARG A 298 -10.21 35.36 -22.88
CA ARG A 298 -11.55 35.11 -23.42
C ARG A 298 -12.67 35.36 -22.41
N GLU A 299 -12.49 34.95 -21.15
CA GLU A 299 -13.55 34.85 -20.14
C GLU A 299 -13.39 35.86 -18.99
N GLY A 300 -12.24 36.53 -18.91
CA GLY A 300 -11.92 37.53 -17.87
C GLY A 300 -11.49 36.89 -16.52
N ARG A 301 -11.43 35.57 -16.41
CA ARG A 301 -11.05 34.85 -15.18
C ARG A 301 -10.43 33.49 -15.47
N SER A 302 -9.64 33.00 -14.54
CA SER A 302 -9.20 31.62 -14.51
C SER A 302 -10.28 30.72 -13.88
N TRP A 303 -10.39 29.48 -14.34
CA TRP A 303 -11.14 28.42 -13.69
C TRP A 303 -10.21 27.42 -12.96
N LEU A 304 -8.89 27.61 -13.02
CA LEU A 304 -7.93 26.87 -12.21
C LEU A 304 -7.90 27.46 -10.80
N VAL A 305 -8.05 26.60 -9.80
CA VAL A 305 -8.02 26.98 -8.38
C VAL A 305 -6.65 26.65 -7.77
N SER A 306 -6.20 25.42 -7.94
CA SER A 306 -4.87 24.95 -7.49
C SER A 306 -4.39 23.83 -8.41
N VAL A 307 -3.21 24.01 -9.03
CA VAL A 307 -2.60 23.00 -9.91
C VAL A 307 -1.09 22.92 -9.65
N PHE A 308 -0.53 21.71 -9.64
CA PHE A 308 0.88 21.39 -9.39
C PHE A 308 1.40 21.73 -7.97
N HIS A 309 0.54 21.88 -6.99
CA HIS A 309 0.91 22.28 -5.63
C HIS A 309 0.36 21.37 -4.53
N ASP A 310 -0.53 20.47 -4.85
CA ASP A 310 -1.19 19.58 -3.90
C ASP A 310 -1.28 18.16 -4.48
N ASN A 311 -1.85 17.22 -3.74
CA ASN A 311 -2.02 15.83 -4.16
C ASN A 311 -2.77 15.71 -5.49
N ALA A 312 -3.71 16.61 -5.77
CA ALA A 312 -4.45 16.63 -7.04
C ALA A 312 -4.76 18.06 -7.51
N GLY A 313 -5.04 18.20 -8.81
CA GLY A 313 -5.48 19.48 -9.39
C GLY A 313 -6.91 19.82 -8.98
N VAL A 314 -7.16 21.12 -8.72
CA VAL A 314 -8.45 21.67 -8.30
C VAL A 314 -8.91 22.70 -9.33
N VAL A 315 -10.14 22.53 -9.84
CA VAL A 315 -10.77 23.45 -10.78
C VAL A 315 -12.15 23.89 -10.28
N GLU A 316 -12.59 25.07 -10.71
CA GLU A 316 -13.94 25.55 -10.41
C GLU A 316 -15.00 24.65 -11.04
N HIS A 317 -16.11 24.44 -10.33
CA HIS A 317 -17.28 23.77 -10.86
C HIS A 317 -18.53 24.67 -10.75
N ASP A 318 -18.90 25.04 -9.54
CA ASP A 318 -20.00 25.95 -9.25
C ASP A 318 -19.67 26.86 -8.05
N GLU A 319 -20.65 27.64 -7.57
CA GLU A 319 -20.46 28.58 -6.46
C GLU A 319 -20.16 27.89 -5.11
N GLN A 320 -20.47 26.59 -4.98
CA GLN A 320 -20.36 25.83 -3.74
C GLN A 320 -19.25 24.78 -3.78
N HIS A 321 -18.84 24.36 -5.01
CA HIS A 321 -17.95 23.22 -5.19
C HIS A 321 -16.86 23.47 -6.20
N HIS A 322 -15.72 22.89 -5.94
CA HIS A 322 -14.63 22.64 -6.88
C HIS A 322 -14.60 21.17 -7.26
N LEU A 323 -14.09 20.86 -8.44
CA LEU A 323 -13.74 19.49 -8.84
C LEU A 323 -12.26 19.24 -8.59
N VAL A 324 -11.98 18.04 -8.08
CA VAL A 324 -10.63 17.51 -7.88
C VAL A 324 -10.50 16.27 -8.72
N TYR A 325 -9.41 16.12 -9.47
CA TYR A 325 -9.17 14.96 -10.31
C TYR A 325 -7.72 14.53 -10.26
N LYS A 326 -7.52 13.25 -10.01
CA LYS A 326 -6.20 12.59 -9.99
C LYS A 326 -6.22 11.33 -10.83
N VAL A 327 -5.13 11.06 -11.52
CA VAL A 327 -4.85 9.79 -12.20
C VAL A 327 -3.47 9.34 -11.79
N GLU A 328 -3.36 8.09 -11.36
CA GLU A 328 -2.12 7.43 -11.02
C GLU A 328 -1.93 6.15 -11.83
N THR A 329 -0.67 5.73 -12.01
CA THR A 329 -0.33 4.46 -12.64
C THR A 329 0.22 3.49 -11.61
N HIS A 330 -0.20 2.22 -11.72
CA HIS A 330 0.28 1.14 -10.85
C HIS A 330 0.76 -0.05 -11.66
N ASN A 331 1.78 0.17 -12.51
CA ASN A 331 2.19 -0.73 -13.58
C ASN A 331 2.98 -1.94 -13.10
N SER A 332 4.12 -1.70 -12.43
CA SER A 332 5.02 -2.77 -11.95
C SER A 332 4.35 -3.67 -10.91
N PRO A 333 3.66 -3.15 -9.89
CA PRO A 333 2.93 -4.00 -8.96
C PRO A 333 1.84 -4.84 -9.64
N SER A 334 1.12 -4.27 -10.62
CA SER A 334 0.09 -5.02 -11.39
C SER A 334 0.70 -6.07 -12.32
N ALA A 335 1.94 -5.90 -12.77
CA ALA A 335 2.65 -6.94 -13.52
C ALA A 335 3.03 -8.15 -12.65
N LEU A 336 3.40 -7.89 -11.38
CA LEU A 336 3.83 -8.91 -10.41
C LEU A 336 2.64 -9.58 -9.71
N ASP A 337 1.67 -8.79 -9.30
CA ASP A 337 0.42 -9.23 -8.67
C ASP A 337 -0.76 -8.48 -9.29
N PRO A 338 -1.35 -9.01 -10.36
CA PRO A 338 -2.39 -8.31 -11.09
C PRO A 338 -3.58 -7.85 -10.26
N TYR A 339 -4.06 -8.70 -9.35
CA TYR A 339 -5.20 -8.38 -8.50
C TYR A 339 -4.83 -7.39 -7.39
N GLY A 340 -3.87 -7.71 -6.55
CA GLY A 340 -3.47 -6.89 -5.41
C GLY A 340 -2.84 -5.58 -5.85
N GLY A 341 -1.99 -5.60 -6.87
CA GLY A 341 -1.36 -4.41 -7.43
C GLY A 341 -2.37 -3.42 -8.00
N ALA A 342 -3.38 -3.90 -8.72
CA ALA A 342 -4.42 -3.04 -9.30
C ALA A 342 -5.42 -2.54 -8.23
N MET A 343 -5.77 -3.37 -7.25
CA MET A 343 -6.57 -2.94 -6.10
C MET A 343 -5.86 -1.80 -5.35
N THR A 344 -4.56 -1.92 -5.11
CA THR A 344 -3.76 -0.86 -4.50
C THR A 344 -3.74 0.40 -5.36
N GLY A 345 -3.72 0.27 -6.68
CA GLY A 345 -3.81 1.40 -7.60
C GLY A 345 -5.08 2.24 -7.39
N ILE A 346 -6.25 1.61 -7.24
CA ILE A 346 -7.51 2.30 -6.94
C ILE A 346 -7.54 2.84 -5.51
N VAL A 347 -7.15 2.04 -4.53
CA VAL A 347 -7.13 2.47 -3.12
C VAL A 347 -6.14 3.63 -2.93
N GLY A 348 -4.99 3.58 -3.62
CA GLY A 348 -3.99 4.65 -3.60
C GLY A 348 -4.52 5.95 -4.19
N VAL A 349 -5.01 5.92 -5.44
CA VAL A 349 -5.48 7.13 -6.12
C VAL A 349 -6.69 7.77 -5.44
N ASN A 350 -7.49 7.01 -4.69
CA ASN A 350 -8.60 7.56 -3.91
C ASN A 350 -8.10 8.50 -2.80
N ARG A 351 -6.90 8.26 -2.25
CA ARG A 351 -6.34 9.10 -1.19
C ARG A 351 -5.89 10.47 -1.66
N ASP A 352 -5.47 10.61 -2.93
CA ASP A 352 -4.99 11.90 -3.46
C ASP A 352 -6.07 12.98 -3.48
N PRO A 353 -7.25 12.82 -4.12
CA PRO A 353 -8.31 13.81 -4.00
C PRO A 353 -8.77 14.00 -2.57
N PHE A 354 -8.78 12.93 -1.77
CA PHE A 354 -9.14 13.01 -0.36
C PHE A 354 -8.12 13.79 0.47
N GLY A 355 -6.84 13.73 0.13
CA GLY A 355 -5.76 14.52 0.72
C GLY A 355 -5.61 15.93 0.15
N THR A 356 -6.39 16.30 -0.87
CA THR A 356 -6.29 17.60 -1.54
C THR A 356 -7.08 18.68 -0.78
N GLY A 357 -6.45 19.84 -0.59
CA GLY A 357 -7.02 20.89 0.25
C GLY A 357 -7.33 20.38 1.64
N ILE A 358 -8.55 20.62 2.12
CA ILE A 358 -9.01 20.12 3.41
C ILE A 358 -9.78 18.79 3.29
N GLY A 359 -9.74 18.15 2.13
CA GLY A 359 -10.35 16.84 1.85
C GLY A 359 -11.55 16.91 0.92
N ALA A 360 -11.42 16.38 -0.30
CA ALA A 360 -12.52 16.25 -1.24
C ALA A 360 -13.33 14.97 -0.97
N GLU A 361 -14.64 15.04 -1.12
CA GLU A 361 -15.52 13.87 -1.11
C GLU A 361 -15.42 13.13 -2.44
N LEU A 362 -15.20 11.81 -2.39
CA LEU A 362 -15.00 11.00 -3.60
C LEU A 362 -16.33 10.77 -4.32
N SER A 363 -16.37 11.12 -5.60
CA SER A 363 -17.59 11.04 -6.43
C SER A 363 -17.57 9.85 -7.39
N SER A 364 -16.45 9.63 -8.09
CA SER A 364 -16.39 8.63 -9.15
C SER A 364 -14.98 8.14 -9.39
N ASN A 365 -14.82 6.82 -9.61
CA ASN A 365 -13.59 6.25 -10.12
C ASN A 365 -13.61 6.12 -11.65
N VAL A 366 -12.42 6.14 -12.26
CA VAL A 366 -12.19 5.84 -13.67
C VAL A 366 -10.97 4.93 -13.79
N TRP A 367 -10.88 4.19 -14.89
CA TRP A 367 -9.72 3.35 -15.15
C TRP A 367 -9.39 3.27 -16.64
N GLY A 368 -8.13 2.95 -16.95
CA GLY A 368 -7.67 2.70 -18.32
C GLY A 368 -6.50 1.73 -18.31
N TYR A 369 -6.52 0.74 -19.20
CA TYR A 369 -5.49 -0.28 -19.27
C TYR A 369 -4.87 -0.35 -20.65
N CYS A 370 -3.55 -0.61 -20.68
CA CYS A 370 -2.82 -1.02 -21.87
C CYS A 370 -2.17 -2.37 -21.59
N PHE A 371 -2.60 -3.40 -22.32
CA PHE A 371 -2.15 -4.79 -22.18
C PHE A 371 -1.63 -5.34 -23.51
N ALA A 372 -0.80 -6.40 -23.46
CA ALA A 372 -0.70 -7.30 -24.59
C ALA A 372 -2.04 -8.07 -24.75
N SER A 373 -2.27 -8.61 -25.94
CA SER A 373 -3.52 -9.32 -26.25
C SER A 373 -3.78 -10.46 -25.26
N PRO A 374 -4.99 -10.56 -24.67
CA PRO A 374 -5.35 -11.70 -23.83
C PRO A 374 -5.45 -13.02 -24.62
N LEU A 375 -5.43 -12.94 -25.96
CA LEU A 375 -5.37 -14.07 -26.88
C LEU A 375 -3.95 -14.38 -27.35
N TYR A 376 -2.93 -13.86 -26.65
CA TYR A 376 -1.54 -14.13 -26.94
C TYR A 376 -1.25 -15.64 -26.88
N SER A 377 -0.55 -16.16 -27.90
CA SER A 377 -0.25 -17.59 -28.04
C SER A 377 1.25 -17.89 -28.26
N GLY A 378 2.08 -16.84 -28.13
CA GLY A 378 3.53 -16.98 -28.26
C GLY A 378 4.20 -17.44 -26.95
N ASP A 379 5.49 -17.72 -27.02
CA ASP A 379 6.30 -18.06 -25.84
C ASP A 379 6.44 -16.85 -24.92
N LEU A 380 6.29 -17.08 -23.63
CA LEU A 380 6.49 -16.04 -22.63
C LEU A 380 7.93 -16.09 -22.09
N PRO A 381 8.59 -14.94 -21.98
CA PRO A 381 9.83 -14.85 -21.21
C PRO A 381 9.63 -15.36 -19.78
N LYS A 382 10.67 -15.98 -19.21
CA LYS A 382 10.64 -16.48 -17.84
C LYS A 382 10.28 -15.38 -16.86
N GLY A 383 9.38 -15.69 -15.92
CA GLY A 383 8.92 -14.76 -14.87
C GLY A 383 7.75 -13.88 -15.28
N LEU A 384 7.35 -13.83 -16.55
CA LEU A 384 6.16 -13.09 -16.96
C LEU A 384 4.88 -13.91 -16.82
N LEU A 385 3.83 -13.25 -16.35
CA LEU A 385 2.49 -13.81 -16.34
C LEU A 385 1.84 -13.68 -17.72
N HIS A 386 0.98 -14.63 -18.06
CA HIS A 386 0.24 -14.55 -19.33
C HIS A 386 -0.66 -13.30 -19.38
N PRO A 387 -0.73 -12.57 -20.52
CA PRO A 387 -1.51 -11.33 -20.65
C PRO A 387 -2.97 -11.45 -20.21
N ARG A 388 -3.62 -12.58 -20.49
CA ARG A 388 -4.98 -12.83 -20.02
C ARG A 388 -5.08 -12.86 -18.50
N ARG A 389 -4.11 -13.48 -17.82
CA ARG A 389 -4.06 -13.52 -16.35
C ARG A 389 -3.85 -12.13 -15.77
N ILE A 390 -2.97 -11.34 -16.39
CA ILE A 390 -2.74 -9.94 -16.00
C ILE A 390 -4.02 -9.13 -16.17
N ARG A 391 -4.64 -9.17 -17.36
CA ARG A 391 -5.86 -8.43 -17.68
C ARG A 391 -7.01 -8.77 -16.73
N ASP A 392 -7.29 -10.05 -16.54
CA ASP A 392 -8.42 -10.49 -15.72
C ASP A 392 -8.21 -10.17 -14.25
N GLY A 393 -6.98 -10.35 -13.73
CA GLY A 393 -6.62 -9.99 -12.35
C GLY A 393 -6.66 -8.49 -12.09
N VAL A 394 -6.11 -7.67 -12.99
CA VAL A 394 -6.15 -6.20 -12.90
C VAL A 394 -7.59 -5.70 -12.90
N HIS A 395 -8.40 -6.16 -13.84
CA HIS A 395 -9.79 -5.73 -13.94
C HIS A 395 -10.57 -6.08 -12.66
N GLN A 396 -10.42 -7.30 -12.16
CA GLN A 396 -11.08 -7.71 -10.92
C GLN A 396 -10.60 -6.90 -9.71
N GLY A 397 -9.30 -6.66 -9.58
CA GLY A 397 -8.73 -5.89 -8.48
C GLY A 397 -9.22 -4.44 -8.46
N VAL A 398 -9.27 -3.79 -9.62
CA VAL A 398 -9.82 -2.44 -9.75
C VAL A 398 -11.30 -2.40 -9.36
N ILE A 399 -12.13 -3.30 -9.94
CA ILE A 399 -13.57 -3.34 -9.65
C ILE A 399 -13.84 -3.59 -8.17
N ASP A 400 -13.16 -4.53 -7.55
CA ASP A 400 -13.35 -4.84 -6.13
C ASP A 400 -12.89 -3.67 -5.25
N GLY A 401 -11.76 -3.04 -5.57
CA GLY A 401 -11.24 -1.90 -4.81
C GLY A 401 -12.19 -0.71 -4.78
N GLY A 402 -12.78 -0.34 -5.93
CA GLY A 402 -13.76 0.74 -6.00
C GLY A 402 -15.09 0.38 -5.33
N ASN A 403 -15.62 -0.81 -5.60
CA ASN A 403 -16.87 -1.26 -5.00
C ASN A 403 -16.82 -1.32 -3.47
N GLN A 404 -15.72 -1.85 -2.91
CA GLN A 404 -15.53 -1.93 -1.47
C GLN A 404 -15.23 -0.56 -0.84
N SER A 405 -14.65 0.37 -1.59
CA SER A 405 -14.50 1.77 -1.18
C SER A 405 -15.81 2.57 -1.25
N GLY A 406 -16.85 2.01 -1.85
CA GLY A 406 -18.14 2.67 -2.04
C GLY A 406 -18.11 3.80 -3.08
N VAL A 407 -17.13 3.80 -4.00
CA VAL A 407 -16.98 4.81 -5.05
C VAL A 407 -17.39 4.21 -6.39
N PRO A 408 -18.43 4.74 -7.08
CA PRO A 408 -18.91 4.19 -8.34
C PRO A 408 -17.92 4.46 -9.50
N TYR A 409 -17.95 3.60 -10.52
CA TYR A 409 -17.18 3.81 -11.74
C TYR A 409 -17.95 4.65 -12.76
N GLY A 410 -17.33 5.75 -13.20
CA GLY A 410 -17.87 6.61 -14.25
C GLY A 410 -17.50 6.16 -15.66
N ARG A 411 -16.26 5.68 -15.84
CA ARG A 411 -15.73 5.26 -17.16
C ARG A 411 -14.54 4.33 -17.02
N GLY A 412 -14.39 3.42 -18.00
CA GLY A 412 -13.19 2.61 -18.18
C GLY A 412 -12.94 2.23 -19.65
N TRP A 413 -11.69 1.84 -19.98
CA TRP A 413 -11.31 1.42 -21.33
C TRP A 413 -10.10 0.48 -21.30
N GLU A 414 -9.96 -0.34 -22.33
CA GLU A 414 -8.82 -1.23 -22.57
C GLU A 414 -8.19 -0.97 -23.93
N LEU A 415 -6.89 -0.98 -24.01
CA LEU A 415 -6.09 -0.90 -25.23
C LEU A 415 -5.16 -2.11 -25.28
N PHE A 416 -5.01 -2.71 -26.47
CA PHE A 416 -4.15 -3.88 -26.65
C PHE A 416 -3.05 -3.59 -27.66
N ASP A 417 -1.79 -3.79 -27.22
CA ASP A 417 -0.60 -3.66 -28.06
C ASP A 417 0.50 -4.59 -27.54
N SER A 418 1.23 -5.26 -28.44
CA SER A 418 2.27 -6.23 -28.09
C SER A 418 3.42 -5.65 -27.27
N ARG A 419 3.64 -4.34 -27.33
CA ARG A 419 4.66 -3.63 -26.55
C ARG A 419 4.42 -3.71 -25.03
N PHE A 420 3.18 -3.97 -24.60
CA PHE A 420 2.84 -4.14 -23.19
C PHE A 420 2.96 -5.59 -22.68
N LEU A 421 3.65 -6.47 -23.43
CA LEU A 421 3.83 -7.86 -23.00
C LEU A 421 4.65 -7.96 -21.70
N GLY A 422 5.73 -7.19 -21.62
CA GLY A 422 6.62 -7.23 -20.46
C GLY A 422 6.11 -6.45 -19.25
N LYS A 423 5.43 -5.32 -19.49
CA LYS A 423 4.93 -4.45 -18.44
C LYS A 423 3.63 -3.79 -18.91
N PRO A 424 2.50 -4.06 -18.25
CA PRO A 424 1.23 -3.40 -18.56
C PRO A 424 1.27 -1.94 -18.17
N LEU A 425 0.36 -1.14 -18.70
CA LEU A 425 0.04 0.18 -18.20
C LEU A 425 -1.35 0.12 -17.55
N VAL A 426 -1.41 0.46 -16.28
CA VAL A 426 -2.64 0.40 -15.47
C VAL A 426 -2.88 1.78 -14.88
N PHE A 427 -3.85 2.51 -15.42
CA PHE A 427 -4.32 3.78 -14.89
C PHE A 427 -5.50 3.55 -13.95
N CYS A 428 -5.45 4.20 -12.81
CA CYS A 428 -6.56 4.37 -11.90
C CYS A 428 -6.78 5.87 -11.68
N GLY A 429 -8.02 6.31 -11.67
CA GLY A 429 -8.33 7.72 -11.47
C GLY A 429 -9.53 7.92 -10.56
N THR A 430 -9.59 9.08 -9.92
CA THR A 430 -10.65 9.46 -9.00
C THR A 430 -11.03 10.92 -9.18
N VAL A 431 -12.33 11.16 -9.29
CA VAL A 431 -12.94 12.49 -9.24
C VAL A 431 -13.49 12.72 -7.85
N GLY A 432 -13.15 13.86 -7.27
CA GLY A 432 -13.67 14.31 -5.98
C GLY A 432 -14.38 15.66 -6.10
N VAL A 433 -15.23 15.95 -5.13
CA VAL A 433 -15.93 17.23 -4.98
C VAL A 433 -15.43 17.87 -3.70
N LEU A 434 -14.87 19.08 -3.83
CA LEU A 434 -14.31 19.83 -2.70
C LEU A 434 -15.18 21.05 -2.45
N PRO A 435 -15.71 21.26 -1.23
CA PRO A 435 -16.44 22.47 -0.93
C PRO A 435 -15.57 23.71 -1.11
N VAL A 436 -16.13 24.79 -1.71
CA VAL A 436 -15.42 26.07 -1.85
C VAL A 436 -14.99 26.63 -0.50
N THR A 437 -15.82 26.43 0.53
CA THR A 437 -15.53 26.86 1.91
C THR A 437 -15.86 25.76 2.91
N VAL A 438 -14.95 25.50 3.84
CA VAL A 438 -15.11 24.58 4.96
C VAL A 438 -14.76 25.30 6.26
N ALA A 439 -15.65 25.28 7.25
CA ALA A 439 -15.46 25.93 8.56
C ALA A 439 -14.96 27.39 8.46
N GLY A 440 -15.46 28.13 7.46
CA GLY A 440 -15.12 29.55 7.23
C GLY A 440 -13.79 29.81 6.54
N ARG A 441 -13.13 28.79 5.98
CA ARG A 441 -11.88 28.89 5.21
C ARG A 441 -12.04 28.33 3.81
N PRO A 442 -11.23 28.79 2.81
CA PRO A 442 -11.22 28.18 1.48
C PRO A 442 -10.91 26.69 1.57
N GLY A 443 -11.73 25.85 0.91
CA GLY A 443 -11.60 24.39 0.99
C GLY A 443 -10.32 23.85 0.36
N HIS A 444 -9.74 24.56 -0.61
CA HIS A 444 -8.50 24.18 -1.27
C HIS A 444 -7.22 24.59 -0.50
N GLU A 445 -7.35 25.37 0.57
CA GLU A 445 -6.21 25.82 1.38
C GLU A 445 -6.01 24.91 2.58
N LYS A 446 -4.77 24.44 2.75
CA LYS A 446 -4.35 23.67 3.91
C LYS A 446 -2.96 24.10 4.38
N GLY A 447 -2.59 23.74 5.59
CA GLY A 447 -1.25 23.97 6.12
C GLY A 447 -1.18 23.75 7.60
N ALA A 448 -0.14 23.03 8.03
CA ALA A 448 0.21 22.88 9.43
C ALA A 448 0.80 24.18 9.99
N GLU A 449 0.73 24.35 11.28
CA GLU A 449 1.34 25.43 12.04
C GLU A 449 2.24 24.86 13.15
N PRO A 450 3.27 25.60 13.60
CA PRO A 450 4.06 25.16 14.75
C PRO A 450 3.18 24.95 15.98
N GLY A 451 3.33 23.80 16.63
CA GLY A 451 2.51 23.40 17.78
C GLY A 451 1.35 22.45 17.45
N ASP A 452 0.94 22.34 16.19
CA ASP A 452 -0.05 21.36 15.78
C ASP A 452 0.48 19.93 16.00
N ALA A 453 -0.38 19.04 16.47
CA ALA A 453 -0.06 17.62 16.61
C ALA A 453 -0.06 16.93 15.24
N ILE A 454 0.86 15.98 15.06
CA ILE A 454 0.88 15.06 13.93
C ILE A 454 0.05 13.85 14.33
N VAL A 455 -1.08 13.65 13.67
CA VAL A 455 -1.99 12.52 13.95
C VAL A 455 -2.03 11.59 12.74
N MET A 456 -1.62 10.34 12.92
CA MET A 456 -1.80 9.29 11.91
C MET A 456 -3.16 8.63 12.12
N VAL A 457 -3.92 8.46 11.04
CA VAL A 457 -5.25 7.82 11.07
C VAL A 457 -5.33 6.68 10.05
N GLY A 458 -6.14 5.67 10.36
CA GLY A 458 -6.45 4.55 9.47
C GLY A 458 -5.70 3.27 9.79
N GLY A 459 -5.08 2.64 8.78
CA GLY A 459 -4.41 1.34 8.91
C GLY A 459 -3.10 1.40 9.71
N ARG A 460 -2.58 0.22 10.06
CA ARG A 460 -1.32 0.08 10.81
C ARG A 460 -0.13 -0.08 9.87
N ILE A 461 1.05 0.26 10.35
CA ILE A 461 2.33 0.18 9.64
C ILE A 461 2.84 -1.27 9.61
N GLY A 462 3.20 -1.75 8.44
CA GLY A 462 3.93 -2.99 8.17
C GLY A 462 5.13 -2.73 7.26
N ALA A 463 5.84 -3.77 6.83
CA ALA A 463 6.91 -3.65 5.84
C ALA A 463 6.39 -3.53 4.39
N ASP A 464 5.09 -3.27 4.22
CA ASP A 464 4.44 -3.19 2.92
C ASP A 464 4.96 -1.99 2.13
N GLY A 465 5.30 -2.22 0.87
CA GLY A 465 5.65 -1.18 -0.10
C GLY A 465 6.98 -0.47 0.13
N ILE A 466 7.79 -0.89 1.10
CA ILE A 466 9.11 -0.32 1.30
C ILE A 466 9.92 -0.41 0.01
N HIS A 467 10.44 0.72 -0.47
CA HIS A 467 11.07 0.90 -1.80
C HIS A 467 10.13 0.63 -2.99
N GLY A 468 8.82 0.51 -2.78
CA GLY A 468 7.83 0.25 -3.83
C GLY A 468 7.77 1.36 -4.86
N ALA A 469 7.79 2.61 -4.43
CA ALA A 469 7.83 3.78 -5.30
C ALA A 469 9.11 3.82 -6.16
N THR A 470 10.28 3.57 -5.55
CA THR A 470 11.56 3.47 -6.26
C THR A 470 11.54 2.34 -7.28
N PHE A 471 11.03 1.16 -6.91
CA PHE A 471 10.89 0.00 -7.78
C PHE A 471 9.92 0.26 -8.95
N SER A 472 8.84 0.99 -8.72
CA SER A 472 7.85 1.33 -9.76
C SER A 472 8.46 2.15 -10.90
N SER A 473 9.48 2.96 -10.61
CA SER A 473 10.22 3.76 -11.59
C SER A 473 11.35 3.00 -12.31
N ALA A 474 11.66 1.77 -11.88
CA ALA A 474 12.71 0.92 -12.48
C ALA A 474 12.16 -0.03 -13.57
N ALA A 475 13.06 -0.58 -14.38
CA ALA A 475 12.74 -1.70 -15.26
C ALA A 475 12.47 -2.97 -14.43
N LEU A 476 11.50 -3.77 -14.87
CA LEU A 476 11.22 -5.06 -14.25
C LEU A 476 12.34 -6.05 -14.56
N ASP A 477 12.86 -6.72 -13.54
CA ASP A 477 13.79 -7.82 -13.65
C ASP A 477 13.45 -8.98 -12.70
N GLU A 478 14.21 -10.08 -12.74
CA GLU A 478 13.96 -11.27 -11.92
C GLU A 478 14.22 -11.04 -10.40
N SER A 479 14.82 -9.90 -10.01
CA SER A 479 15.20 -9.57 -8.63
C SER A 479 14.19 -8.70 -7.88
N ALA A 480 12.99 -8.49 -8.45
CA ALA A 480 11.94 -7.64 -7.88
C ALA A 480 11.63 -8.02 -6.42
N PRO A 481 11.71 -7.09 -5.47
CA PRO A 481 11.49 -7.38 -4.06
C PRO A 481 10.01 -7.69 -3.80
N ILE A 482 9.74 -8.79 -3.11
CA ILE A 482 8.38 -9.22 -2.71
C ILE A 482 7.67 -8.13 -1.89
N GLN A 483 8.43 -7.40 -1.09
CA GLN A 483 7.93 -6.31 -0.23
C GLN A 483 7.41 -5.09 -1.02
N ALA A 484 7.80 -4.94 -2.30
CA ALA A 484 7.27 -3.88 -3.15
C ALA A 484 5.79 -4.05 -3.51
N VAL A 485 5.22 -5.26 -3.31
CA VAL A 485 3.79 -5.50 -3.51
C VAL A 485 3.03 -5.10 -2.24
N GLN A 486 2.14 -4.14 -2.40
CA GLN A 486 1.20 -3.70 -1.36
C GLN A 486 -0.16 -4.33 -1.66
N ILE A 487 -0.95 -4.64 -0.63
CA ILE A 487 -2.33 -5.05 -0.79
C ILE A 487 -3.21 -4.06 -0.04
N GLY A 488 -4.09 -3.37 -0.76
CA GLY A 488 -5.04 -2.42 -0.20
C GLY A 488 -6.16 -3.10 0.59
N ASP A 489 -6.69 -2.37 1.58
CA ASP A 489 -7.88 -2.75 2.35
C ASP A 489 -8.97 -1.67 2.21
N PRO A 490 -9.80 -1.76 1.15
CA PRO A 490 -10.78 -0.72 0.85
C PRO A 490 -11.80 -0.47 1.98
N ILE A 491 -12.13 -1.49 2.77
CA ILE A 491 -13.08 -1.36 3.90
C ILE A 491 -12.50 -0.47 5.00
N THR A 492 -11.24 -0.66 5.36
CA THR A 492 -10.53 0.23 6.30
C THR A 492 -10.47 1.65 5.74
N GLN A 493 -10.20 1.82 4.45
CA GLN A 493 -10.19 3.13 3.79
C GLN A 493 -11.57 3.79 3.83
N LYS A 494 -12.64 3.06 3.53
CA LYS A 494 -14.01 3.61 3.56
C LYS A 494 -14.39 4.12 4.95
N ARG A 495 -14.12 3.35 6.00
CA ARG A 495 -14.37 3.79 7.39
C ARG A 495 -13.58 5.05 7.73
N MET A 496 -12.31 5.09 7.35
CA MET A 496 -11.44 6.26 7.55
C MET A 496 -11.99 7.49 6.81
N PHE A 497 -12.43 7.35 5.57
CA PHE A 497 -12.98 8.47 4.80
C PHE A 497 -14.27 9.02 5.40
N ASP A 498 -15.20 8.16 5.83
CA ASP A 498 -16.44 8.60 6.49
C ASP A 498 -16.15 9.37 7.77
N PHE A 499 -15.19 8.91 8.57
CA PHE A 499 -14.71 9.62 9.75
C PHE A 499 -14.10 10.98 9.40
N LEU A 500 -13.23 11.02 8.37
CA LEU A 500 -12.50 12.23 8.01
C LEU A 500 -13.41 13.30 7.39
N ILE A 501 -14.45 12.94 6.64
CA ILE A 501 -15.46 13.90 6.15
C ILE A 501 -16.18 14.56 7.34
N GLU A 502 -16.62 13.78 8.32
CA GLU A 502 -17.26 14.33 9.53
C GLU A 502 -16.29 15.21 10.32
N ALA A 503 -15.04 14.79 10.47
CA ALA A 503 -13.99 15.57 11.14
C ALA A 503 -13.67 16.88 10.40
N ARG A 504 -13.64 16.85 9.05
CA ARG A 504 -13.46 18.02 8.18
C ARG A 504 -14.57 19.05 8.42
N ASP A 505 -15.82 18.60 8.32
CA ASP A 505 -16.99 19.46 8.42
C ASP A 505 -17.14 20.07 9.82
N ALA A 506 -16.66 19.35 10.85
CA ALA A 506 -16.56 19.84 12.22
C ALA A 506 -15.30 20.71 12.48
N GLY A 507 -14.40 20.90 11.52
CA GLY A 507 -13.18 21.70 11.64
C GLY A 507 -12.15 21.12 12.62
N LEU A 508 -12.06 19.79 12.73
CA LEU A 508 -11.20 19.12 13.72
C LEU A 508 -9.74 18.98 13.29
N TYR A 509 -9.37 19.39 12.08
CA TYR A 509 -7.98 19.43 11.62
C TYR A 509 -7.73 20.59 10.67
N ARG A 510 -6.46 21.00 10.52
CA ARG A 510 -6.02 22.10 9.67
C ARG A 510 -5.48 21.67 8.31
N SER A 511 -4.89 20.51 8.26
CA SER A 511 -4.22 19.98 7.08
C SER A 511 -4.33 18.48 7.06
N ILE A 512 -4.32 17.92 5.86
CA ILE A 512 -4.41 16.49 5.61
C ILE A 512 -3.55 16.15 4.40
N THR A 513 -2.84 15.03 4.45
CA THR A 513 -2.21 14.40 3.29
C THR A 513 -2.19 12.89 3.46
N ASP A 514 -2.03 12.15 2.37
CA ASP A 514 -1.94 10.70 2.43
C ASP A 514 -0.53 10.22 2.82
N ASN A 515 -0.43 8.99 3.30
CA ASN A 515 0.83 8.28 3.49
C ASN A 515 1.04 7.34 2.29
N GLY A 516 1.30 7.93 1.12
CA GLY A 516 1.59 7.21 -0.12
C GLY A 516 3.06 6.79 -0.20
N ALA A 517 3.71 7.12 -1.31
CA ALA A 517 5.13 6.87 -1.52
C ALA A 517 5.99 7.51 -0.42
N GLY A 518 6.88 6.71 0.18
CA GLY A 518 7.73 7.15 1.29
C GLY A 518 7.03 7.27 2.65
N GLY A 519 5.76 6.93 2.73
CA GLY A 519 5.03 6.85 3.99
C GLY A 519 5.07 8.13 4.83
N LEU A 520 5.47 7.99 6.10
CA LEU A 520 5.58 9.14 7.02
C LEU A 520 6.71 10.12 6.65
N SER A 521 7.76 9.67 5.96
CA SER A 521 8.84 10.58 5.55
C SER A 521 8.35 11.64 4.57
N SER A 522 7.53 11.25 3.59
CA SER A 522 6.95 12.18 2.62
C SER A 522 5.81 12.99 3.23
N SER A 523 4.81 12.33 3.85
CA SER A 523 3.64 13.04 4.36
C SER A 523 3.99 14.09 5.42
N VAL A 524 4.85 13.75 6.37
CA VAL A 524 5.27 14.70 7.42
C VAL A 524 6.30 15.70 6.88
N GLY A 525 7.22 15.28 6.00
CA GLY A 525 8.20 16.16 5.36
C GLY A 525 7.51 17.30 4.59
N GLU A 526 6.56 16.96 3.72
CA GLU A 526 5.78 17.94 2.95
C GLU A 526 4.95 18.87 3.85
N MET A 527 4.25 18.32 4.84
CA MET A 527 3.47 19.14 5.76
C MET A 527 4.33 20.03 6.65
N ALA A 528 5.60 19.64 6.92
CA ALA A 528 6.54 20.38 7.75
C ALA A 528 7.23 21.55 7.00
N GLU A 529 7.10 21.67 5.69
CA GLU A 529 7.67 22.78 4.92
C GLU A 529 7.17 24.15 5.43
N LYS A 530 5.85 24.30 5.60
CA LYS A 530 5.25 25.55 6.04
C LYS A 530 5.61 25.92 7.47
N PRO A 531 5.47 25.05 8.50
CA PRO A 531 5.87 25.37 9.87
C PRO A 531 7.39 25.48 10.03
N GLY A 532 8.18 24.81 9.19
CA GLY A 532 9.64 24.82 9.21
C GLY A 532 10.26 23.73 10.05
N GLY A 533 9.54 22.64 10.34
CA GLY A 533 10.07 21.48 11.05
C GLY A 533 9.01 20.56 11.66
N ALA A 534 9.46 19.39 12.11
CA ALA A 534 8.61 18.41 12.78
C ALA A 534 9.42 17.49 13.72
N VAL A 535 8.77 16.98 14.75
CA VAL A 535 9.27 15.89 15.61
C VAL A 535 8.33 14.70 15.49
N LEU A 536 8.87 13.55 15.09
CA LEU A 536 8.17 12.27 15.01
C LEU A 536 8.65 11.31 16.09
N ASP A 537 7.72 10.70 16.82
CA ASP A 537 7.96 9.63 17.80
C ASP A 537 7.50 8.30 17.18
N LEU A 538 8.38 7.61 16.46
CA LEU A 538 8.02 6.42 15.69
C LEU A 538 7.50 5.26 16.54
N GLU A 539 7.95 5.16 17.80
CA GLU A 539 7.45 4.15 18.75
C GLU A 539 5.97 4.28 19.09
N LYS A 540 5.36 5.44 18.82
CA LYS A 540 3.92 5.67 19.03
C LYS A 540 3.07 5.22 17.84
N ALA A 541 3.68 5.03 16.67
CA ALA A 541 2.96 4.63 15.48
C ALA A 541 2.40 3.20 15.62
N PRO A 542 1.11 2.97 15.32
CA PRO A 542 0.52 1.63 15.38
C PRO A 542 1.14 0.70 14.33
N LEU A 543 1.61 -0.47 14.76
CA LEU A 543 2.26 -1.45 13.92
C LEU A 543 1.37 -2.68 13.69
N LYS A 544 1.46 -3.29 12.49
CA LYS A 544 0.82 -4.58 12.16
C LYS A 544 1.47 -5.72 12.96
N TYR A 545 2.79 -5.63 13.19
CA TYR A 545 3.60 -6.61 13.93
C TYR A 545 4.86 -5.94 14.48
N ALA A 546 5.44 -6.54 15.52
CA ALA A 546 6.66 -6.04 16.13
C ALA A 546 7.90 -6.37 15.29
N GLY A 547 9.00 -5.63 15.51
CA GLY A 547 10.31 -5.92 14.94
C GLY A 547 10.69 -5.10 13.70
N LEU A 548 9.84 -4.15 13.28
CA LEU A 548 10.20 -3.19 12.23
C LEU A 548 11.30 -2.26 12.73
N ALA A 549 12.33 -2.06 11.90
CA ALA A 549 13.34 -1.05 12.15
C ALA A 549 12.76 0.37 12.05
N PRO A 550 13.31 1.37 12.74
CA PRO A 550 12.80 2.74 12.68
C PRO A 550 12.68 3.32 11.27
N TRP A 551 13.63 3.03 10.38
CA TRP A 551 13.55 3.46 8.99
C TRP A 551 12.42 2.75 8.23
N GLU A 552 12.12 1.47 8.54
CA GLU A 552 10.98 0.75 7.95
C GLU A 552 9.64 1.35 8.41
N ILE A 553 9.54 1.77 9.68
CA ILE A 553 8.37 2.45 10.21
C ILE A 553 8.16 3.80 9.50
N LEU A 554 9.24 4.54 9.27
CA LEU A 554 9.21 5.86 8.65
C LEU A 554 8.81 5.79 7.17
N LEU A 555 9.35 4.81 6.43
CA LEU A 555 9.19 4.70 4.98
C LEU A 555 8.08 3.76 4.52
N SER A 556 7.45 3.01 5.42
CA SER A 556 6.38 2.08 5.06
C SER A 556 5.31 2.75 4.20
N GLU A 557 4.99 2.14 3.07
CA GLU A 557 3.91 2.55 2.18
C GLU A 557 2.62 1.73 2.40
N ALA A 558 2.46 1.13 3.59
CA ALA A 558 1.23 0.42 3.95
C ALA A 558 0.02 1.32 3.71
N GLN A 559 -0.97 0.78 3.00
CA GLN A 559 -2.11 1.53 2.50
C GLN A 559 -3.07 2.01 3.61
N GLU A 560 -4.11 2.77 3.23
CA GLU A 560 -5.22 3.25 4.08
C GLU A 560 -4.77 4.11 5.27
N ARG A 561 -3.77 4.97 5.06
CA ARG A 561 -3.28 5.87 6.12
C ARG A 561 -3.26 7.31 5.63
N MET A 562 -3.68 8.22 6.50
CA MET A 562 -3.59 9.67 6.30
C MET A 562 -2.86 10.30 7.49
N THR A 563 -2.19 11.42 7.23
CA THR A 563 -1.56 12.27 8.25
C THR A 563 -2.33 13.58 8.36
N LEU A 564 -2.66 13.97 9.59
CA LEU A 564 -3.37 15.21 9.90
C LEU A 564 -2.50 16.15 10.72
N ALA A 565 -2.66 17.46 10.49
CA ALA A 565 -2.23 18.49 11.43
C ALA A 565 -3.43 18.95 12.26
N VAL A 566 -3.33 18.79 13.58
CA VAL A 566 -4.43 18.99 14.51
C VAL A 566 -4.01 19.93 15.62
N THR A 567 -4.82 20.99 15.88
CA THR A 567 -4.51 21.90 16.98
C THR A 567 -4.65 21.19 18.32
N PRO A 568 -3.91 21.59 19.36
CA PRO A 568 -3.99 20.96 20.69
C PRO A 568 -5.41 20.84 21.24
N GLU A 569 -6.25 21.83 20.99
CA GLU A 569 -7.65 21.88 21.45
C GLU A 569 -8.56 20.88 20.76
N GLN A 570 -8.23 20.49 19.52
CA GLN A 570 -9.03 19.59 18.69
C GLN A 570 -8.60 18.12 18.81
N ILE A 571 -7.48 17.81 19.48
CA ILE A 571 -7.00 16.43 19.64
C ILE A 571 -8.06 15.55 20.34
N GLY A 572 -8.60 16.02 21.48
CA GLY A 572 -9.62 15.28 22.24
C GLY A 572 -10.86 14.98 21.40
N PRO A 573 -11.54 16.00 20.85
CA PRO A 573 -12.72 15.82 19.98
C PRO A 573 -12.45 14.91 18.77
N LEU A 574 -11.29 15.02 18.13
CA LEU A 574 -10.91 14.17 16.97
C LEU A 574 -10.79 12.69 17.39
N LEU A 575 -10.10 12.41 18.50
CA LEU A 575 -9.90 11.03 18.97
C LEU A 575 -11.22 10.41 19.46
N GLU A 576 -12.11 11.18 20.07
CA GLU A 576 -13.46 10.74 20.45
C GLU A 576 -14.32 10.38 19.23
N LEU A 577 -14.25 11.20 18.17
CA LEU A 577 -14.94 10.92 16.91
C LEU A 577 -14.37 9.65 16.25
N ALA A 578 -13.03 9.52 16.19
CA ALA A 578 -12.36 8.35 15.65
C ALA A 578 -12.79 7.06 16.37
N ALA A 579 -12.83 7.09 17.71
CA ALA A 579 -13.29 5.96 18.52
C ALA A 579 -14.76 5.58 18.22
N ARG A 580 -15.66 6.56 18.07
CA ARG A 580 -17.06 6.31 17.69
C ARG A 580 -17.22 5.70 16.30
N ARG A 581 -16.31 6.02 15.37
CA ARG A 581 -16.31 5.50 14.00
C ARG A 581 -15.44 4.26 13.83
N GLU A 582 -14.88 3.72 14.92
CA GLU A 582 -13.98 2.56 14.90
C GLU A 582 -12.76 2.75 13.99
N VAL A 583 -12.24 3.98 13.94
CA VAL A 583 -11.02 4.34 13.21
C VAL A 583 -9.87 4.51 14.19
N GLU A 584 -8.75 3.88 13.91
CA GLU A 584 -7.53 4.06 14.68
C GLU A 584 -6.93 5.44 14.37
N ALA A 585 -6.75 6.27 15.41
CA ALA A 585 -6.13 7.59 15.30
C ALA A 585 -5.13 7.76 16.44
N THR A 586 -3.89 8.13 16.12
CA THR A 586 -2.78 8.17 17.06
C THR A 586 -1.94 9.43 16.87
N VAL A 587 -1.68 10.15 17.96
CA VAL A 587 -0.73 11.27 17.96
C VAL A 587 0.69 10.69 17.94
N ILE A 588 1.42 10.93 16.86
CA ILE A 588 2.76 10.40 16.62
C ILE A 588 3.85 11.47 16.63
N GLY A 589 3.50 12.73 16.86
CA GLY A 589 4.49 13.81 16.85
C GLY A 589 3.86 15.19 16.92
N GLN A 590 4.66 16.20 16.58
CA GLN A 590 4.26 17.61 16.58
C GLN A 590 5.03 18.39 15.51
N PHE A 591 4.39 19.35 14.86
CA PHE A 591 5.05 20.30 13.97
C PHE A 591 5.78 21.38 14.79
N THR A 592 6.98 21.74 14.33
CA THR A 592 7.87 22.71 14.99
C THR A 592 8.33 23.78 14.00
N SER A 593 9.15 24.72 14.45
CA SER A 593 9.78 25.75 13.62
C SER A 593 11.30 25.80 13.83
N ASP A 594 11.90 24.67 14.20
CA ASP A 594 13.33 24.61 14.54
C ASP A 594 14.24 24.29 13.35
N GLY A 595 13.70 24.19 12.14
CA GLY A 595 14.42 23.94 10.89
C GLY A 595 14.73 22.48 10.60
N TYR A 596 14.21 21.53 11.38
CA TYR A 596 14.57 20.12 11.27
C TYR A 596 13.36 19.18 11.20
N LEU A 597 13.49 18.14 10.41
CA LEU A 597 12.74 16.90 10.59
C LEU A 597 13.49 16.03 11.59
N ARG A 598 12.98 15.95 12.81
CA ARG A 598 13.54 15.16 13.90
C ARG A 598 12.78 13.86 14.10
N VAL A 599 13.44 12.74 13.92
CA VAL A 599 12.87 11.40 14.09
C VAL A 599 13.41 10.80 15.40
N ARG A 600 12.49 10.32 16.24
CA ARG A 600 12.79 9.72 17.55
C ARG A 600 12.30 8.27 17.60
N TYR A 601 13.06 7.44 18.32
CA TYR A 601 12.68 6.06 18.60
C TYR A 601 13.29 5.62 19.94
N GLY A 602 12.50 4.99 20.81
CA GLY A 602 12.95 4.58 22.14
C GLY A 602 13.45 5.75 22.99
N GLY A 603 12.84 6.92 22.87
CA GLY A 603 13.21 8.13 23.58
C GLY A 603 14.51 8.79 23.10
N ARG A 604 15.10 8.34 21.99
CA ARG A 604 16.35 8.88 21.41
C ARG A 604 16.08 9.48 20.04
N THR A 605 16.83 10.51 19.65
CA THR A 605 16.87 10.98 18.27
C THR A 605 17.63 9.95 17.43
N VAL A 606 17.00 9.47 16.37
CA VAL A 606 17.55 8.49 15.42
C VAL A 606 17.71 9.07 14.02
N GLY A 607 17.16 10.25 13.77
CA GLY A 607 17.35 11.03 12.55
C GLY A 607 17.15 12.52 12.83
N LEU A 608 17.96 13.36 12.21
CA LEU A 608 17.87 14.82 12.25
C LEU A 608 18.28 15.36 10.88
N ILE A 609 17.28 15.73 10.09
CA ILE A 609 17.45 16.18 8.71
C ILE A 609 17.05 17.64 8.63
N ASP A 610 17.91 18.46 8.05
CA ASP A 610 17.63 19.86 7.77
C ASP A 610 16.51 19.96 6.71
N MET A 611 15.49 20.80 6.98
CA MET A 611 14.33 20.94 6.09
C MET A 611 14.68 21.53 4.73
N GLU A 612 15.73 22.35 4.63
CA GLU A 612 16.18 22.90 3.35
C GLU A 612 16.97 21.84 2.54
N PHE A 613 17.54 20.86 3.23
CA PHE A 613 18.29 19.76 2.58
C PHE A 613 17.40 18.59 2.18
N LEU A 614 16.27 18.41 2.83
CA LEU A 614 15.29 17.37 2.55
C LEU A 614 14.61 17.60 1.19
#